data_dffb974a80935acd3cb7a1a258493d57
#
_entry.id   dffb974a80935acd3cb7a1a258493d57
#
_cell.length_a   1.000
_cell.length_b   1.000
_cell.length_c   1.000
_cell.angle_alpha   90.00
_cell.angle_beta   90.00
_cell.angle_gamma   90.00
#
_symmetry.space_group_name_H-M   'P 1'
#
loop_
_entity.id
_entity.type
_entity.pdbx_description
1 polymer ?
#
loop_
_entity_poly.entity_id
_entity_poly.type
_entity_poly.pdbx_seq_one_letter_code
_entity_poly.pdbx_strand_id
1 'polypeptide(L)'
;FQSSPVPVSVSVSLDAAYVAPDSLKIIETKISSSPLVDEVVYQQSLVDALNANLSKISAVLGIFIALMMFISFVLINNTMRLTVYAKRFTVHTMKLVGATRSFIRGPFLVRAAFLGLFSSVLALIMLVGILFVIRTEFSQLFEIFTLERLLIVMGIVVASGLIICVLSTYFVVNRLVSLTKDELYS
;
A
#
# COMPACT_ATOMS: atom_id res chain seq x y z
N PHE A 1 -27.36 -25.63 51.55
CA PHE A 1 -25.98 -25.82 51.11
C PHE A 1 -25.98 -26.04 49.60
N GLN A 2 -25.94 -24.99 48.80
CA GLN A 2 -25.64 -25.05 47.37
C GLN A 2 -24.70 -23.89 47.04
N SER A 3 -23.43 -24.07 47.37
CA SER A 3 -22.37 -23.28 46.73
C SER A 3 -22.13 -23.93 45.38
N SER A 4 -22.54 -23.26 44.33
CA SER A 4 -22.18 -23.67 42.96
C SER A 4 -20.64 -23.67 42.86
N PRO A 5 -19.99 -24.79 42.53
CA PRO A 5 -18.54 -24.88 42.47
C PRO A 5 -17.96 -24.21 41.22
N VAL A 6 -18.80 -23.55 40.42
CA VAL A 6 -18.38 -22.93 39.17
C VAL A 6 -18.30 -21.41 39.41
N PRO A 7 -17.13 -20.82 39.30
CA PRO A 7 -16.99 -19.35 39.39
C PRO A 7 -17.77 -18.70 38.26
N VAL A 8 -18.42 -17.59 38.58
CA VAL A 8 -19.11 -16.77 37.57
C VAL A 8 -18.07 -16.16 36.62
N SER A 9 -18.12 -16.57 35.37
CA SER A 9 -17.24 -16.03 34.33
C SER A 9 -17.98 -15.04 33.44
N VAL A 10 -17.31 -13.95 33.08
CA VAL A 10 -17.80 -12.95 32.15
C VAL A 10 -16.92 -12.99 30.89
N SER A 11 -17.52 -13.24 29.74
CA SER A 11 -16.81 -13.21 28.45
C SER A 11 -16.81 -11.78 27.91
N VAL A 12 -15.63 -11.23 27.70
CA VAL A 12 -15.45 -9.91 27.10
C VAL A 12 -14.91 -10.08 25.68
N SER A 13 -15.64 -9.60 24.69
CA SER A 13 -15.18 -9.54 23.30
C SER A 13 -14.44 -8.23 23.05
N LEU A 14 -13.19 -8.31 22.61
CA LEU A 14 -12.38 -7.16 22.27
C LEU A 14 -12.47 -6.87 20.76
N ASP A 15 -12.46 -5.59 20.39
CA ASP A 15 -12.30 -5.17 19.00
C ASP A 15 -10.90 -5.56 18.49
N ALA A 16 -10.80 -5.89 17.20
CA ALA A 16 -9.55 -6.29 16.55
C ALA A 16 -8.39 -5.28 16.72
N ALA A 17 -8.72 -4.01 16.95
CA ALA A 17 -7.72 -2.95 17.22
C ALA A 17 -6.98 -3.15 18.56
N TYR A 18 -7.57 -3.89 19.50
CA TYR A 18 -7.02 -4.11 20.84
C TYR A 18 -6.38 -5.49 21.04
N VAL A 19 -6.33 -6.32 19.99
CA VAL A 19 -5.75 -7.69 20.03
C VAL A 19 -4.21 -7.68 19.95
N ALA A 20 -3.58 -6.51 19.77
CA ALA A 20 -2.12 -6.38 19.81
C ALA A 20 -1.58 -6.78 21.20
N PRO A 21 -0.42 -7.50 21.29
CA PRO A 21 0.12 -8.01 22.54
C PRO A 21 0.31 -6.95 23.63
N ASP A 22 0.74 -5.74 23.23
CA ASP A 22 0.95 -4.62 24.13
C ASP A 22 -0.38 -4.06 24.69
N SER A 23 -1.41 -4.02 23.84
CA SER A 23 -2.75 -3.55 24.24
C SER A 23 -3.42 -4.55 25.18
N LEU A 24 -3.25 -5.85 24.94
CA LEU A 24 -3.79 -6.92 25.79
C LEU A 24 -3.18 -6.87 27.18
N LYS A 25 -1.87 -6.65 27.34
CA LYS A 25 -1.23 -6.51 28.64
C LYS A 25 -1.74 -5.30 29.43
N ILE A 26 -2.00 -4.19 28.75
CA ILE A 26 -2.56 -2.99 29.38
C ILE A 26 -3.98 -3.26 29.88
N ILE A 27 -4.79 -3.95 29.07
CA ILE A 27 -6.18 -4.31 29.41
C ILE A 27 -6.19 -5.31 30.55
N GLU A 28 -5.37 -6.36 30.50
CA GLU A 28 -5.18 -7.33 31.57
C GLU A 28 -4.84 -6.67 32.89
N THR A 29 -3.82 -5.79 32.89
CA THR A 29 -3.40 -5.06 34.11
C THR A 29 -4.52 -4.18 34.64
N LYS A 30 -5.30 -3.55 33.74
CA LYS A 30 -6.39 -2.66 34.14
C LYS A 30 -7.60 -3.40 34.67
N ILE A 31 -7.90 -4.57 34.15
CA ILE A 31 -9.00 -5.43 34.65
C ILE A 31 -8.60 -6.13 35.93
N SER A 32 -7.39 -6.67 36.03
CA SER A 32 -6.86 -7.31 37.24
C SER A 32 -6.68 -6.35 38.42
N SER A 33 -6.63 -5.05 38.19
CA SER A 33 -6.60 -4.05 39.24
C SER A 33 -7.96 -3.85 39.96
N SER A 34 -9.03 -4.42 39.44
CA SER A 34 -10.36 -4.36 40.05
C SER A 34 -10.49 -5.42 41.15
N PRO A 35 -10.92 -5.06 42.38
CA PRO A 35 -11.08 -6.01 43.50
C PRO A 35 -12.20 -7.05 43.27
N LEU A 36 -12.96 -6.93 42.17
CA LEU A 36 -14.05 -7.83 41.80
C LEU A 36 -13.64 -8.93 40.82
N VAL A 37 -12.40 -8.90 40.32
CA VAL A 37 -11.87 -9.83 39.32
C VAL A 37 -10.82 -10.72 39.98
N ASP A 38 -11.08 -12.00 40.04
CA ASP A 38 -10.22 -12.98 40.67
C ASP A 38 -9.08 -13.39 39.72
N GLU A 39 -9.41 -13.65 38.45
CA GLU A 39 -8.44 -14.04 37.42
C GLU A 39 -8.92 -13.59 36.03
N VAL A 40 -7.98 -13.14 35.19
CA VAL A 40 -8.22 -12.85 33.76
C VAL A 40 -7.57 -13.97 32.95
N VAL A 41 -8.40 -14.83 32.35
CA VAL A 41 -7.93 -15.94 31.53
C VAL A 41 -8.16 -15.63 30.06
N TYR A 42 -7.10 -15.54 29.30
CA TYR A 42 -7.15 -15.53 27.82
C TYR A 42 -6.11 -16.50 27.25
N GLN A 43 -6.39 -17.02 26.07
CA GLN A 43 -5.48 -17.97 25.41
C GLN A 43 -4.27 -17.21 24.80
N GLN A 44 -3.34 -16.83 25.64
CA GLN A 44 -2.15 -16.07 25.25
C GLN A 44 -1.37 -16.76 24.12
N SER A 45 -1.21 -18.07 24.21
CA SER A 45 -0.53 -18.87 23.17
C SER A 45 -1.22 -18.80 21.80
N LEU A 46 -2.53 -18.72 21.76
CA LEU A 46 -3.29 -18.59 20.51
C LEU A 46 -3.12 -17.19 19.92
N VAL A 47 -3.18 -16.15 20.76
CA VAL A 47 -2.99 -14.76 20.33
C VAL A 47 -1.56 -14.57 19.82
N ASP A 48 -0.56 -15.08 20.51
CA ASP A 48 0.84 -15.00 20.09
C ASP A 48 1.10 -15.76 18.78
N ALA A 49 0.50 -16.96 18.63
CA ALA A 49 0.59 -17.74 17.39
C ALA A 49 -0.08 -17.02 16.21
N LEU A 50 -1.25 -16.41 16.42
CA LEU A 50 -1.93 -15.62 15.40
C LEU A 50 -1.11 -14.40 15.00
N ASN A 51 -0.59 -13.63 15.95
CA ASN A 51 0.24 -12.46 15.68
C ASN A 51 1.54 -12.84 14.96
N ALA A 52 2.20 -13.91 15.36
CA ALA A 52 3.40 -14.41 14.71
C ALA A 52 3.12 -14.84 13.25
N ASN A 53 2.01 -15.51 12.99
CA ASN A 53 1.62 -15.91 11.65
C ASN A 53 1.22 -14.71 10.79
N LEU A 54 0.46 -13.76 11.33
CA LEU A 54 0.11 -12.51 10.64
C LEU A 54 1.37 -11.70 10.30
N SER A 55 2.34 -11.60 11.20
CA SER A 55 3.61 -10.93 10.96
C SER A 55 4.40 -11.59 9.83
N LYS A 56 4.47 -12.93 9.80
CA LYS A 56 5.13 -13.67 8.71
C LYS A 56 4.44 -13.43 7.37
N ILE A 57 3.10 -13.50 7.33
CA ILE A 57 2.32 -13.24 6.11
C ILE A 57 2.53 -11.81 5.65
N SER A 58 2.50 -10.83 6.56
CA SER A 58 2.75 -9.41 6.24
C SER A 58 4.16 -9.19 5.69
N ALA A 59 5.18 -9.87 6.24
CA ALA A 59 6.55 -9.79 5.73
C ALA A 59 6.66 -10.35 4.31
N VAL A 60 6.07 -11.51 4.04
CA VAL A 60 6.06 -12.13 2.69
C VAL A 60 5.35 -11.23 1.69
N LEU A 61 4.18 -10.70 2.05
CA LEU A 61 3.44 -9.74 1.21
C LEU A 61 4.24 -8.46 0.98
N GLY A 62 4.91 -7.94 2.01
CA GLY A 62 5.77 -6.76 1.90
C GLY A 62 6.91 -6.96 0.91
N ILE A 63 7.59 -8.11 0.96
CA ILE A 63 8.65 -8.47 0.00
C ILE A 63 8.07 -8.57 -1.42
N PHE A 64 6.91 -9.19 -1.58
CA PHE A 64 6.25 -9.32 -2.87
C PHE A 64 5.87 -7.95 -3.47
N ILE A 65 5.30 -7.05 -2.65
CA ILE A 65 4.98 -5.67 -3.04
C ILE A 65 6.25 -4.93 -3.46
N ALA A 66 7.34 -5.03 -2.69
CA ALA A 66 8.61 -4.39 -3.03
C ALA A 66 9.17 -4.89 -4.35
N LEU A 67 9.08 -6.19 -4.61
CA LEU A 67 9.52 -6.81 -5.87
C LEU A 67 8.67 -6.34 -7.06
N MET A 68 7.35 -6.28 -6.90
CA MET A 68 6.44 -5.76 -7.93
C MET A 68 6.69 -4.28 -8.22
N MET A 69 6.97 -3.48 -7.19
CA MET A 69 7.34 -2.08 -7.32
C MET A 69 8.65 -1.90 -8.09
N PHE A 70 9.65 -2.74 -7.80
CA PHE A 70 10.94 -2.74 -8.52
C PHE A 70 10.77 -3.09 -9.99
N ILE A 71 10.01 -4.16 -10.31
CA ILE A 71 9.71 -4.54 -11.70
C ILE A 71 9.00 -3.40 -12.43
N SER A 72 7.99 -2.79 -11.81
CA SER A 72 7.26 -1.65 -12.38
C SER A 72 8.19 -0.48 -12.68
N PHE A 73 9.10 -0.17 -11.77
CA PHE A 73 10.11 0.88 -11.98
C PHE A 73 11.01 0.59 -13.18
N VAL A 74 11.49 -0.64 -13.32
CA VAL A 74 12.33 -1.06 -14.47
C VAL A 74 11.56 -0.96 -15.79
N LEU A 75 10.30 -1.42 -15.82
CA LEU A 75 9.46 -1.35 -17.02
C LEU A 75 9.17 0.10 -17.44
N ILE A 76 8.82 0.97 -16.49
CA ILE A 76 8.61 2.40 -16.75
C ILE A 76 9.89 3.03 -17.30
N ASN A 77 11.05 2.71 -16.69
CA ASN A 77 12.35 3.21 -17.14
C ASN A 77 12.62 2.83 -18.59
N ASN A 78 12.44 1.57 -18.96
CA ASN A 78 12.64 1.11 -20.33
C ASN A 78 11.67 1.77 -21.32
N THR A 79 10.38 1.84 -20.97
CA THR A 79 9.35 2.48 -21.81
C THR A 79 9.63 3.98 -22.02
N MET A 80 10.03 4.68 -20.97
CA MET A 80 10.35 6.10 -21.06
C MET A 80 11.62 6.35 -21.88
N ARG A 81 12.65 5.50 -21.75
CA ARG A 81 13.85 5.58 -22.59
C ARG A 81 13.50 5.48 -24.06
N LEU A 82 12.69 4.51 -24.46
CA LEU A 82 12.21 4.35 -25.84
C LEU A 82 11.38 5.56 -26.29
N THR A 83 10.51 6.07 -25.43
CA THR A 83 9.67 7.25 -25.73
C THR A 83 10.49 8.50 -25.98
N VAL A 84 11.51 8.76 -25.16
CA VAL A 84 12.43 9.91 -25.35
C VAL A 84 13.26 9.73 -26.60
N TYR A 85 13.76 8.52 -26.87
CA TYR A 85 14.50 8.22 -28.08
C TYR A 85 13.65 8.42 -29.35
N ALA A 86 12.41 7.96 -29.36
CA ALA A 86 11.49 8.17 -30.48
C ALA A 86 11.20 9.66 -30.75
N LYS A 87 11.24 10.49 -29.70
CA LYS A 87 11.00 11.93 -29.80
C LYS A 87 12.29 12.78 -29.79
N ARG A 88 13.45 12.16 -30.06
CA ARG A 88 14.76 12.84 -30.02
C ARG A 88 14.84 14.08 -30.86
N PHE A 89 14.28 14.06 -32.07
CA PHE A 89 14.28 15.24 -32.97
C PHE A 89 13.47 16.39 -32.38
N THR A 90 12.28 16.13 -31.86
CA THR A 90 11.44 17.14 -31.19
C THR A 90 12.17 17.76 -29.99
N VAL A 91 12.82 16.95 -29.16
CA VAL A 91 13.62 17.41 -28.02
C VAL A 91 14.81 18.26 -28.50
N HIS A 92 15.46 17.85 -29.57
CA HIS A 92 16.57 18.60 -30.15
C HIS A 92 16.12 19.98 -30.68
N THR A 93 15.03 20.03 -31.43
CA THR A 93 14.45 21.28 -31.95
C THR A 93 14.07 22.24 -30.82
N MET A 94 13.44 21.72 -29.77
CA MET A 94 13.11 22.51 -28.57
C MET A 94 14.37 23.11 -27.91
N LYS A 95 15.46 22.36 -27.86
CA LYS A 95 16.74 22.86 -27.33
C LYS A 95 17.34 23.95 -28.19
N LEU A 96 17.27 23.86 -29.53
CA LEU A 96 17.76 24.85 -30.45
C LEU A 96 17.05 26.21 -30.31
N VAL A 97 15.75 26.18 -30.02
CA VAL A 97 14.94 27.40 -29.76
C VAL A 97 15.15 27.92 -28.33
N GLY A 98 16.01 27.27 -27.51
CA GLY A 98 16.33 27.76 -26.16
C GLY A 98 15.35 27.29 -25.07
N ALA A 99 14.55 26.25 -25.32
CA ALA A 99 13.63 25.73 -24.31
C ALA A 99 14.37 25.23 -23.06
N THR A 100 13.86 25.56 -21.90
CA THR A 100 14.39 25.09 -20.62
C THR A 100 14.18 23.59 -20.43
N ARG A 101 15.03 22.93 -19.63
CA ARG A 101 14.90 21.50 -19.32
C ARG A 101 13.54 21.16 -18.69
N SER A 102 12.99 22.06 -17.89
CA SER A 102 11.69 21.90 -17.27
C SER A 102 10.55 21.87 -18.29
N PHE A 103 10.64 22.76 -19.28
CA PHE A 103 9.66 22.80 -20.37
C PHE A 103 9.69 21.53 -21.22
N ILE A 104 10.89 21.00 -21.53
CA ILE A 104 11.03 19.74 -22.28
C ILE A 104 10.47 18.54 -21.54
N ARG A 105 10.60 18.49 -20.20
CA ARG A 105 10.05 17.40 -19.35
C ARG A 105 8.55 17.44 -19.19
N GLY A 106 7.94 18.63 -19.22
CA GLY A 106 6.51 18.83 -18.97
C GLY A 106 5.61 17.84 -19.68
N PRO A 107 5.65 17.70 -21.00
CA PRO A 107 4.81 16.78 -21.75
C PRO A 107 4.97 15.30 -21.36
N PHE A 108 6.17 14.87 -20.97
CA PHE A 108 6.42 13.49 -20.53
C PHE A 108 5.84 13.25 -19.15
N LEU A 109 5.95 14.21 -18.22
CA LEU A 109 5.37 14.11 -16.87
C LEU A 109 3.85 14.10 -16.90
N VAL A 110 3.24 14.97 -17.72
CA VAL A 110 1.78 15.00 -17.90
C VAL A 110 1.29 13.66 -18.43
N ARG A 111 1.95 13.11 -19.47
CA ARG A 111 1.60 11.79 -19.98
C ARG A 111 1.76 10.68 -18.94
N ALA A 112 2.82 10.72 -18.12
CA ALA A 112 3.02 9.77 -17.04
C ALA A 112 1.94 9.88 -15.97
N ALA A 113 1.52 11.10 -15.62
CA ALA A 113 0.42 11.31 -14.67
C ALA A 113 -0.89 10.73 -15.19
N PHE A 114 -1.24 10.93 -16.46
CA PHE A 114 -2.41 10.31 -17.08
C PHE A 114 -2.33 8.78 -17.08
N LEU A 115 -1.17 8.21 -17.42
CA LEU A 115 -0.97 6.76 -17.38
C LEU A 115 -1.09 6.21 -15.96
N GLY A 116 -0.52 6.90 -14.98
CA GLY A 116 -0.62 6.52 -13.56
C GLY A 116 -2.05 6.58 -13.05
N LEU A 117 -2.81 7.61 -13.45
CA LEU A 117 -4.22 7.75 -13.10
C LEU A 117 -5.07 6.64 -13.75
N PHE A 118 -4.87 6.36 -15.02
CA PHE A 118 -5.58 5.30 -15.72
C PHE A 118 -5.28 3.92 -15.12
N SER A 119 -4.01 3.64 -14.82
CA SER A 119 -3.59 2.39 -14.19
C SER A 119 -4.18 2.23 -12.79
N SER A 120 -4.24 3.31 -12.00
CA SER A 120 -4.85 3.25 -10.67
C SER A 120 -6.35 3.03 -10.71
N VAL A 121 -7.07 3.62 -11.68
CA VAL A 121 -8.49 3.33 -11.89
C VAL A 121 -8.71 1.85 -12.23
N LEU A 122 -7.89 1.29 -13.12
CA LEU A 122 -7.97 -0.13 -13.46
C LEU A 122 -7.69 -1.03 -12.23
N ALA A 123 -6.69 -0.68 -11.42
CA ALA A 123 -6.38 -1.38 -10.16
C ALA A 123 -7.55 -1.31 -9.17
N LEU A 124 -8.25 -0.16 -9.07
CA LEU A 124 -9.44 -0.01 -8.23
C LEU A 124 -10.59 -0.89 -8.72
N ILE A 125 -10.83 -0.96 -10.02
CA ILE A 125 -11.86 -1.84 -10.59
C ILE A 125 -11.57 -3.30 -10.22
N MET A 126 -10.32 -3.74 -10.37
CA MET A 126 -9.91 -5.09 -9.97
C MET A 126 -10.06 -5.32 -8.46
N LEU A 127 -9.66 -4.35 -7.63
CA LEU A 127 -9.79 -4.43 -6.18
C LEU A 127 -11.26 -4.58 -5.76
N VAL A 128 -12.14 -3.74 -6.29
CA VAL A 128 -13.59 -3.81 -6.02
C VAL A 128 -14.17 -5.13 -6.50
N GLY A 129 -13.74 -5.61 -7.66
CA GLY A 129 -14.16 -6.93 -8.18
C GLY A 129 -13.77 -8.08 -7.24
N ILE A 130 -12.54 -8.09 -6.75
CA ILE A 130 -12.07 -9.09 -5.77
C ILE A 130 -12.86 -8.99 -4.46
N LEU A 131 -13.07 -7.78 -3.95
CA LEU A 131 -13.87 -7.56 -2.74
C LEU A 131 -15.31 -8.03 -2.92
N PHE A 132 -15.90 -7.83 -4.10
CA PHE A 132 -17.24 -8.33 -4.40
C PHE A 132 -17.33 -9.85 -4.36
N VAL A 133 -16.34 -10.54 -4.94
CA VAL A 133 -16.26 -12.02 -4.89
C VAL A 133 -16.08 -12.51 -3.46
N ILE A 134 -15.20 -11.89 -2.67
CA ILE A 134 -14.99 -12.25 -1.26
C ILE A 134 -16.27 -12.04 -0.45
N ARG A 135 -17.01 -10.97 -0.71
CA ARG A 135 -18.28 -10.69 -0.03
C ARG A 135 -19.33 -11.79 -0.24
N THR A 136 -19.40 -12.37 -1.44
CA THR A 136 -20.37 -13.43 -1.75
C THR A 136 -20.07 -14.73 -1.02
N GLU A 137 -18.78 -15.04 -0.81
CA GLU A 137 -18.34 -16.27 -0.16
C GLU A 137 -18.18 -16.14 1.37
N PHE A 138 -17.81 -14.93 1.86
CA PHE A 138 -17.45 -14.70 3.26
C PHE A 138 -18.18 -13.47 3.83
N SER A 139 -19.51 -13.53 3.92
CA SER A 139 -20.34 -12.42 4.41
C SER A 139 -20.00 -11.93 5.83
N GLN A 140 -19.52 -12.83 6.71
CA GLN A 140 -19.16 -12.51 8.10
C GLN A 140 -17.88 -11.67 8.23
N LEU A 141 -16.97 -11.72 7.26
CA LEU A 141 -15.74 -10.92 7.27
C LEU A 141 -15.99 -9.47 6.87
N PHE A 142 -17.15 -9.17 6.26
CA PHE A 142 -17.44 -7.84 5.72
C PHE A 142 -17.93 -6.84 6.77
N GLU A 143 -18.36 -7.28 7.94
CA GLU A 143 -18.74 -6.40 9.07
C GLU A 143 -17.56 -5.56 9.59
N ILE A 144 -16.33 -6.02 9.35
CA ILE A 144 -15.10 -5.34 9.79
C ILE A 144 -14.69 -4.21 8.81
N PHE A 145 -15.17 -4.25 7.56
CA PHE A 145 -14.84 -3.25 6.54
C PHE A 145 -15.80 -2.06 6.61
N THR A 146 -15.45 -1.05 7.39
CA THR A 146 -16.14 0.23 7.37
C THR A 146 -15.87 0.96 6.04
N LEU A 147 -16.89 1.66 5.52
CA LEU A 147 -16.78 2.44 4.28
C LEU A 147 -15.59 3.43 4.32
N GLU A 148 -15.32 3.99 5.48
CA GLU A 148 -14.22 4.90 5.72
C GLU A 148 -12.85 4.25 5.44
N ARG A 149 -12.61 3.05 5.96
CA ARG A 149 -11.36 2.30 5.71
C ARG A 149 -11.18 1.96 4.24
N LEU A 150 -12.27 1.60 3.57
CA LEU A 150 -12.25 1.32 2.13
C LEU A 150 -11.83 2.56 1.33
N LEU A 151 -12.40 3.73 1.62
CA LEU A 151 -12.04 4.99 0.95
C LEU A 151 -10.57 5.36 1.18
N ILE A 152 -10.04 5.15 2.37
CA ILE A 152 -8.62 5.39 2.67
C ILE A 152 -7.73 4.48 1.82
N VAL A 153 -8.02 3.19 1.74
CA VAL A 153 -7.27 2.23 0.91
C VAL A 153 -7.33 2.63 -0.57
N MET A 154 -8.50 2.99 -1.08
CA MET A 154 -8.66 3.47 -2.46
C MET A 154 -7.82 4.73 -2.72
N GLY A 155 -7.81 5.67 -1.79
CA GLY A 155 -6.97 6.87 -1.85
C GLY A 155 -5.47 6.55 -1.90
N ILE A 156 -5.01 5.62 -1.08
CA ILE A 156 -3.61 5.16 -1.05
C ILE A 156 -3.22 4.51 -2.38
N VAL A 157 -4.10 3.68 -2.96
CA VAL A 157 -3.84 3.02 -4.27
C VAL A 157 -3.67 4.06 -5.38
N VAL A 158 -4.57 5.06 -5.45
CA VAL A 158 -4.47 6.13 -6.46
C VAL A 158 -3.21 6.97 -6.25
N ALA A 159 -2.95 7.39 -5.02
CA ALA A 159 -1.78 8.21 -4.69
C ALA A 159 -0.48 7.47 -5.01
N SER A 160 -0.35 6.20 -4.63
CA SER A 160 0.84 5.38 -4.91
C SER A 160 1.06 5.19 -6.41
N GLY A 161 0.02 4.91 -7.18
CA GLY A 161 0.10 4.77 -8.64
C GLY A 161 0.59 6.05 -9.33
N LEU A 162 0.05 7.20 -8.94
CA LEU A 162 0.50 8.50 -9.45
C LEU A 162 1.96 8.80 -9.06
N ILE A 163 2.30 8.63 -7.79
CA ILE A 163 3.65 8.91 -7.27
C ILE A 163 4.68 8.04 -7.99
N ILE A 164 4.45 6.74 -8.11
CA ILE A 164 5.39 5.82 -8.78
C ILE A 164 5.60 6.22 -10.25
N CYS A 165 4.53 6.48 -11.00
CA CYS A 165 4.62 6.86 -12.41
C CYS A 165 5.33 8.20 -12.61
N VAL A 166 4.97 9.22 -11.83
CA VAL A 166 5.55 10.56 -11.95
C VAL A 166 7.01 10.58 -11.51
N LEU A 167 7.34 9.97 -10.36
CA LEU A 167 8.73 9.90 -9.88
C LEU A 167 9.63 9.12 -10.84
N SER A 168 9.20 7.92 -11.28
CA SER A 168 9.98 7.12 -12.22
C SER A 168 10.25 7.90 -13.52
N THR A 169 9.21 8.53 -14.07
CA THR A 169 9.34 9.33 -15.29
C THR A 169 10.25 10.54 -15.07
N TYR A 170 10.12 11.23 -13.95
CA TYR A 170 10.97 12.38 -13.63
C TYR A 170 12.45 12.01 -13.61
N PHE A 171 12.81 10.92 -12.90
CA PHE A 171 14.21 10.47 -12.84
C PHE A 171 14.74 10.09 -14.21
N VAL A 172 13.98 9.31 -14.98
CA VAL A 172 14.40 8.82 -16.30
C VAL A 172 14.56 9.96 -17.30
N VAL A 173 13.55 10.82 -17.42
CA VAL A 173 13.59 11.96 -18.37
C VAL A 173 14.68 12.95 -17.97
N ASN A 174 14.86 13.18 -16.66
CA ASN A 174 15.95 14.06 -16.19
C ASN A 174 17.32 13.54 -16.60
N ARG A 175 17.55 12.25 -16.40
CA ARG A 175 18.81 11.61 -16.79
C ARG A 175 19.03 11.66 -18.31
N LEU A 176 18.01 11.30 -19.10
CA LEU A 176 18.11 11.27 -20.56
C LEU A 176 18.28 12.65 -21.19
N VAL A 177 17.56 13.67 -20.69
CA VAL A 177 17.71 15.05 -21.18
C VAL A 177 19.09 15.64 -20.83
N SER A 178 19.74 15.14 -19.76
CA SER A 178 21.12 15.56 -19.42
C SER A 178 22.18 14.88 -20.28
N LEU A 179 22.01 13.58 -20.61
CA LEU A 179 22.99 12.79 -21.39
C LEU A 179 23.09 13.21 -22.87
N THR A 180 22.06 13.81 -23.45
CA THR A 180 22.06 14.23 -24.86
C THR A 180 23.07 15.35 -25.15
N LYS A 181 23.82 15.83 -24.16
CA LYS A 181 24.92 16.81 -24.42
C LYS A 181 26.22 16.14 -24.86
N ASP A 182 26.49 14.91 -24.44
CA ASP A 182 27.80 14.27 -24.63
C ASP A 182 27.87 13.40 -25.90
N GLU A 183 26.75 12.89 -26.40
CA GLU A 183 26.71 12.05 -27.61
C GLU A 183 26.75 12.79 -28.93
N LEU A 184 26.73 14.13 -28.93
CA LEU A 184 26.80 14.92 -30.15
C LEU A 184 28.25 15.34 -30.51
N TYR A 185 29.25 14.97 -29.69
CA TYR A 185 30.65 15.31 -29.88
C TYR A 185 31.61 14.11 -29.99
N SER A 186 31.07 12.91 -30.11
CA SER A 186 31.87 11.69 -30.41
C SER A 186 31.44 11.02 -31.69
#